data_4c0520419a45c1a78a47e21f304fae6c
#
_entry.id   4c0520419a45c1a78a47e21f304fae6c
#
_cell.length_a   1.000
_cell.length_b   1.000
_cell.length_c   1.000
_cell.angle_alpha   90.00
_cell.angle_beta   90.00
_cell.angle_gamma   90.00
#
_symmetry.space_group_name_H-M   'P 1'
#
loop_
_entity.id
_entity.type
_entity.pdbx_description
1 polymer ?
#
loop_
_entity_poly.entity_id
_entity_poly.type
_entity_poly.pdbx_seq_one_letter_code
_entity_poly.pdbx_strand_id
1 'polypeptide(L)'
;MKITYLVLGPFMTNTYIIYDENTMDAVIIDPSFTPENIIRAVAQLKVNVKGIFLTHGHVDHMAGLNKLKGVYKEARVYMNINDKEYLSDPKKNLSDSFPQPTICKAADYWLRE
;
A
#
# COMPACT_ATOMS: atom_id res chain seq x y z
N MET A 1 -2.33 8.56 -18.60
CA MET A 1 -1.97 7.77 -17.40
C MET A 1 -0.49 7.87 -17.13
N LYS A 2 -0.12 8.24 -15.94
CA LYS A 2 1.28 8.34 -15.53
C LYS A 2 1.59 7.34 -14.44
N ILE A 3 2.82 6.82 -14.45
CA ILE A 3 3.31 5.88 -13.45
C ILE A 3 4.61 6.42 -12.89
N THR A 4 4.72 6.53 -11.57
CA THR A 4 5.98 6.79 -10.88
C THR A 4 6.17 5.73 -9.81
N TYR A 5 7.40 5.61 -9.29
CA TYR A 5 7.65 4.62 -8.25
C TYR A 5 8.73 5.10 -7.29
N LEU A 6 8.71 4.50 -6.09
CA LEU A 6 9.72 4.68 -5.07
C LEU A 6 10.28 3.30 -4.70
N VAL A 7 11.57 3.25 -4.40
CA VAL A 7 12.19 2.02 -3.88
C VAL A 7 12.36 2.23 -2.38
N LEU A 8 11.69 1.41 -1.58
CA LEU A 8 11.56 1.65 -0.15
C LEU A 8 11.94 0.42 0.67
N GLY A 9 12.46 0.70 1.87
CA GLY A 9 12.72 -0.28 2.90
C GLY A 9 13.92 -1.17 2.67
N PRO A 10 14.15 -2.10 3.62
CA PRO A 10 15.33 -2.96 3.60
C PRO A 10 15.33 -3.97 2.47
N PHE A 11 14.16 -4.27 1.90
CA PHE A 11 14.04 -5.23 0.78
C PHE A 11 14.01 -4.53 -0.58
N MET A 12 14.19 -3.22 -0.62
CA MET A 12 14.18 -2.42 -1.85
C MET A 12 12.92 -2.67 -2.67
N THR A 13 11.76 -2.60 -2.00
CA THR A 13 10.47 -2.88 -2.61
C THR A 13 9.98 -1.68 -3.41
N ASN A 14 9.47 -1.94 -4.60
CA ASN A 14 8.87 -0.90 -5.43
C ASN A 14 7.45 -0.59 -4.95
N THR A 15 7.21 0.67 -4.63
CA THR A 15 5.88 1.20 -4.38
C THR A 15 5.51 2.09 -5.57
N TYR A 16 4.38 1.80 -6.22
CA TYR A 16 3.97 2.52 -7.42
C TYR A 16 2.87 3.51 -7.10
N ILE A 17 2.92 4.67 -7.77
CA ILE A 17 1.83 5.65 -7.79
C ILE A 17 1.41 5.80 -9.24
N ILE A 18 0.17 5.44 -9.54
CA ILE A 18 -0.40 5.52 -10.88
C ILE A 18 -1.51 6.54 -10.85
N TYR A 19 -1.48 7.52 -11.75
CA TYR A 19 -2.50 8.56 -11.73
C TYR A 19 -2.92 8.98 -13.14
N ASP A 20 -4.13 9.51 -13.23
CA ASP A 20 -4.71 10.07 -14.44
C ASP A 20 -4.42 11.57 -14.46
N GLU A 21 -3.75 12.04 -15.52
CA GLU A 21 -3.37 13.44 -15.63
C GLU A 21 -4.54 14.40 -15.79
N ASN A 22 -5.69 13.91 -16.26
CA ASN A 22 -6.88 14.73 -16.48
C ASN A 22 -7.65 14.95 -15.17
N THR A 23 -7.86 13.89 -14.40
CA THR A 23 -8.62 13.95 -13.14
C THR A 23 -7.74 14.15 -11.93
N MET A 24 -6.45 13.79 -12.04
CA MET A 24 -5.49 13.74 -10.93
C MET A 24 -5.86 12.71 -9.87
N ASP A 25 -6.70 11.75 -10.21
CA ASP A 25 -7.00 10.62 -9.34
C ASP A 25 -5.88 9.59 -9.43
N ALA A 26 -5.52 9.02 -8.29
CA ALA A 26 -4.36 8.13 -8.18
C ALA A 26 -4.68 6.88 -7.38
N VAL A 27 -3.90 5.83 -7.65
CA VAL A 27 -3.84 4.63 -6.81
C VAL A 27 -2.40 4.39 -6.42
N ILE A 28 -2.22 3.82 -5.23
CA ILE A 28 -0.92 3.41 -4.71
C ILE A 28 -0.88 1.88 -4.71
N ILE A 29 0.19 1.30 -5.22
CA ILE A 29 0.37 -0.14 -5.27
C ILE A 29 1.53 -0.53 -4.36
N ASP A 30 1.26 -1.47 -3.46
CA ASP A 30 2.23 -2.04 -2.52
C ASP A 30 2.92 -0.98 -1.66
N PRO A 31 2.19 -0.32 -0.76
CA PRO A 31 2.77 0.69 0.13
C PRO A 31 3.75 0.04 1.12
N SER A 32 5.03 0.27 0.88
CA SER A 32 6.11 -0.33 1.63
C SER A 32 6.51 0.51 2.85
N PHE A 33 7.69 0.23 3.38
CA PHE A 33 8.23 0.93 4.55
C PHE A 33 8.41 2.43 4.25
N THR A 34 8.57 3.21 5.32
CA THR A 34 8.73 4.66 5.24
C THR A 34 7.61 5.33 4.45
N PRO A 35 6.35 5.14 4.88
CA PRO A 35 5.20 5.69 4.15
C PRO A 35 5.22 7.21 4.06
N GLU A 36 5.99 7.89 4.91
CA GLU A 36 6.19 9.35 4.83
C GLU A 36 6.74 9.77 3.48
N ASN A 37 7.59 8.95 2.86
CA ASN A 37 8.12 9.24 1.54
C ASN A 37 7.03 9.12 0.46
N ILE A 38 6.09 8.19 0.63
CA ILE A 38 4.94 8.05 -0.26
C ILE A 38 4.05 9.29 -0.14
N ILE A 39 3.75 9.69 1.09
CA ILE A 39 2.91 10.87 1.36
C ILE A 39 3.51 12.11 0.74
N ARG A 40 4.82 12.27 0.87
CA ARG A 40 5.54 13.41 0.27
C ARG A 40 5.44 13.40 -1.25
N ALA A 41 5.62 12.24 -1.86
CA ALA A 41 5.52 12.10 -3.32
C ALA A 41 4.11 12.45 -3.81
N VAL A 42 3.08 11.97 -3.11
CA VAL A 42 1.68 12.28 -3.44
C VAL A 42 1.44 13.79 -3.38
N ALA A 43 1.96 14.45 -2.35
CA ALA A 43 1.80 15.89 -2.18
C ALA A 43 2.50 16.66 -3.31
N GLN A 44 3.69 16.23 -3.71
CA GLN A 44 4.43 16.85 -4.81
C GLN A 44 3.72 16.69 -6.15
N LEU A 45 3.12 15.53 -6.39
CA LEU A 45 2.37 15.25 -7.61
C LEU A 45 1.00 15.95 -7.61
N LYS A 46 0.50 16.34 -6.44
CA LYS A 46 -0.82 16.98 -6.26
C LYS A 46 -1.95 16.07 -6.75
N VAL A 47 -1.84 14.79 -6.47
CA VAL A 47 -2.85 13.80 -6.86
C VAL A 47 -3.75 13.43 -5.69
N ASN A 48 -4.93 12.90 -6.00
CA ASN A 48 -5.92 12.46 -5.04
C ASN A 48 -5.91 10.94 -4.96
N VAL A 49 -5.53 10.38 -3.82
CA VAL A 49 -5.45 8.93 -3.66
C VAL A 49 -6.85 8.36 -3.46
N LYS A 50 -7.30 7.57 -4.43
CA LYS A 50 -8.62 6.93 -4.42
C LYS A 50 -8.56 5.45 -4.06
N GLY A 51 -7.43 4.81 -4.27
CA GLY A 51 -7.30 3.39 -4.01
C GLY A 51 -5.89 3.00 -3.61
N ILE A 52 -5.79 1.89 -2.90
CA ILE A 52 -4.54 1.25 -2.53
C ILE A 52 -4.68 -0.22 -2.90
N PHE A 53 -3.77 -0.72 -3.73
CA PHE A 53 -3.79 -2.10 -4.21
C PHE A 53 -2.60 -2.85 -3.63
N LEU A 54 -2.85 -4.04 -3.11
CA LEU A 54 -1.79 -4.93 -2.62
C LEU A 54 -1.67 -6.10 -3.60
N THR A 55 -0.46 -6.29 -4.14
CA THR A 55 -0.22 -7.41 -5.05
C THR A 55 -0.12 -8.71 -4.28
N HIS A 56 0.41 -8.65 -3.05
CA HIS A 56 0.41 -9.79 -2.15
C HIS A 56 0.65 -9.30 -0.71
N GLY A 57 0.54 -10.21 0.25
CA GLY A 57 0.47 -9.89 1.68
C GLY A 57 1.77 -10.00 2.45
N HIS A 58 2.94 -9.94 1.83
CA HIS A 58 4.20 -9.89 2.57
C HIS A 58 4.44 -8.49 3.12
N VAL A 59 5.11 -8.41 4.27
CA VAL A 59 5.24 -7.17 5.02
C VAL A 59 5.83 -6.03 4.20
N ASP A 60 6.79 -6.30 3.33
CA ASP A 60 7.44 -5.27 2.53
C ASP A 60 6.51 -4.63 1.49
N HIS A 61 5.37 -5.28 1.17
CA HIS A 61 4.37 -4.75 0.25
C HIS A 61 3.19 -4.08 0.98
N MET A 62 3.12 -4.17 2.30
CA MET A 62 1.99 -3.64 3.06
C MET A 62 2.39 -2.87 4.32
N ALA A 63 3.68 -2.71 4.56
CA ALA A 63 4.16 -2.08 5.80
C ALA A 63 3.66 -0.65 6.00
N GLY A 64 3.41 0.08 4.91
CA GLY A 64 2.92 1.45 4.97
C GLY A 64 1.40 1.59 4.96
N LEU A 65 0.66 0.48 4.83
CA LEU A 65 -0.78 0.54 4.61
C LEU A 65 -1.52 1.25 5.74
N ASN A 66 -1.22 0.91 6.99
CA ASN A 66 -1.91 1.49 8.14
C ASN A 66 -1.73 3.01 8.20
N LYS A 67 -0.51 3.49 7.96
CA LYS A 67 -0.23 4.92 7.95
C LYS A 67 -0.99 5.62 6.83
N LEU A 68 -0.96 5.05 5.63
CA LEU A 68 -1.64 5.65 4.48
C LEU A 68 -3.15 5.70 4.67
N LYS A 69 -3.74 4.67 5.28
CA LYS A 69 -5.18 4.69 5.58
C LYS A 69 -5.54 5.77 6.59
N GLY A 70 -4.64 6.09 7.50
CA GLY A 70 -4.84 7.20 8.43
C GLY A 70 -4.82 8.57 7.75
N VAL A 71 -4.07 8.70 6.66
CA VAL A 71 -3.94 9.94 5.89
C VAL A 71 -5.00 10.02 4.79
N TYR A 72 -5.17 8.93 4.02
CA TYR A 72 -6.11 8.86 2.89
C TYR A 72 -7.33 8.05 3.29
N LYS A 73 -8.13 8.59 4.19
CA LYS A 73 -9.24 7.86 4.84
C LYS A 73 -10.29 7.36 3.86
N GLU A 74 -10.46 8.05 2.74
CA GLU A 74 -11.46 7.69 1.73
C GLU A 74 -10.92 6.73 0.67
N ALA A 75 -9.62 6.47 0.65
CA ALA A 75 -9.05 5.51 -0.29
C ALA A 75 -9.53 4.10 0.03
N ARG A 76 -9.89 3.33 -0.99
CA ARG A 76 -10.33 1.94 -0.83
C ARG A 76 -9.14 1.00 -1.00
N VAL A 77 -9.11 -0.06 -0.20
CA VAL A 77 -8.04 -1.05 -0.23
C VAL A 77 -8.52 -2.29 -0.99
N TYR A 78 -7.72 -2.73 -1.96
CA TYR A 78 -8.01 -3.86 -2.83
C TYR A 78 -6.91 -4.91 -2.69
N MET A 79 -7.28 -6.17 -2.61
CA MET A 79 -6.34 -7.28 -2.49
C MET A 79 -6.97 -8.57 -3.00
N ASN A 80 -6.14 -9.49 -3.50
CA ASN A 80 -6.63 -10.80 -3.89
C ASN A 80 -7.10 -11.55 -2.65
N ILE A 81 -8.27 -12.19 -2.75
CA ILE A 81 -8.89 -12.89 -1.61
C ILE A 81 -8.02 -14.04 -1.08
N ASN A 82 -7.17 -14.61 -1.93
CA ASN A 82 -6.31 -15.71 -1.52
C ASN A 82 -5.29 -15.30 -0.46
N ASP A 83 -4.97 -14.00 -0.36
CA ASP A 83 -3.99 -13.50 0.59
C ASP A 83 -4.62 -12.77 1.78
N LYS A 84 -5.93 -12.88 1.97
CA LYS A 84 -6.64 -12.09 2.98
C LYS A 84 -6.08 -12.24 4.40
N GLU A 85 -5.64 -13.44 4.76
CA GLU A 85 -5.14 -13.71 6.11
C GLU A 85 -3.79 -13.04 6.38
N TYR A 86 -3.04 -12.71 5.34
CA TYR A 86 -1.73 -12.07 5.48
C TYR A 86 -1.83 -10.69 6.10
N LEU A 87 -2.95 -10.01 5.94
CA LEU A 87 -3.13 -8.66 6.50
C LEU A 87 -3.09 -8.66 8.02
N SER A 88 -3.63 -9.71 8.66
CA SER A 88 -3.76 -9.76 10.11
C SER A 88 -2.83 -10.77 10.79
N ASP A 89 -2.07 -11.55 10.04
CA ASP A 89 -1.23 -12.61 10.60
C ASP A 89 0.26 -12.31 10.38
N PRO A 90 0.98 -11.85 11.42
CA PRO A 90 2.41 -11.52 11.28
C PRO A 90 3.29 -12.69 10.85
N LYS A 91 2.91 -13.92 11.15
CA LYS A 91 3.68 -15.08 10.71
C LYS A 91 3.56 -15.27 9.20
N LYS A 92 2.36 -15.09 8.66
CA LYS A 92 2.13 -15.22 7.22
C LYS A 92 2.74 -14.06 6.44
N ASN A 93 2.62 -12.84 6.93
CA ASN A 93 3.18 -11.68 6.23
C ASN A 93 4.67 -11.46 6.51
N LEU A 94 5.28 -12.32 7.34
CA LEU A 94 6.70 -12.33 7.66
C LEU A 94 7.17 -11.14 8.51
N SER A 95 6.26 -10.54 9.27
CA SER A 95 6.61 -9.43 10.17
C SER A 95 6.79 -9.86 11.63
N ASP A 96 6.59 -11.13 11.95
CA ASP A 96 6.66 -11.60 13.34
C ASP A 96 8.04 -11.49 13.96
N SER A 97 9.10 -11.45 13.15
CA SER A 97 10.47 -11.26 13.63
C SER A 97 10.85 -9.77 13.79
N PHE A 98 9.98 -8.86 13.41
CA PHE A 98 10.24 -7.42 13.53
C PHE A 98 9.90 -6.95 14.94
N PRO A 99 10.56 -5.87 15.44
CA PRO A 99 10.23 -5.32 16.75
C PRO A 99 8.74 -4.95 16.89
N GLN A 100 8.12 -4.48 15.80
CA GLN A 100 6.70 -4.22 15.76
C GLN A 100 6.11 -4.96 14.56
N PRO A 101 5.48 -6.12 14.79
CA PRO A 101 4.82 -6.84 13.71
C PRO A 101 3.71 -6.02 13.08
N THR A 102 3.52 -6.21 11.77
CA THR A 102 2.51 -5.48 11.01
C THR A 102 1.19 -6.23 11.03
N ILE A 103 0.13 -5.56 11.49
CA ILE A 103 -1.24 -6.07 11.49
C ILE A 103 -2.11 -4.99 10.87
N CYS A 104 -2.80 -5.34 9.78
CA CYS A 104 -3.66 -4.42 9.05
C CYS A 104 -5.11 -4.88 9.11
N LYS A 105 -6.03 -3.92 8.95
CA LYS A 105 -7.44 -4.23 8.80
C LYS A 105 -7.69 -4.93 7.48
N ALA A 106 -8.82 -5.62 7.38
CA ALA A 106 -9.23 -6.26 6.13
C ALA A 106 -9.36 -5.24 5.00
N ALA A 107 -9.12 -5.70 3.78
CA ALA A 107 -9.31 -4.86 2.59
C ALA A 107 -10.79 -4.50 2.43
N ASP A 108 -11.06 -3.38 1.75
CA ASP A 108 -12.43 -2.98 1.43
C ASP A 108 -13.03 -3.86 0.35
N TYR A 109 -12.22 -4.27 -0.62
CA TYR A 109 -12.65 -5.11 -1.73
C TYR A 109 -11.67 -6.25 -1.95
N TRP A 110 -12.20 -7.44 -2.17
CA TRP A 110 -11.41 -8.63 -2.43
C TRP A 110 -11.48 -8.95 -3.92
N LEU A 111 -10.31 -9.01 -4.54
CA LEU A 111 -10.21 -9.35 -5.96
C LEU A 111 -10.18 -10.87 -6.12
N ARG A 112 -10.85 -11.37 -7.14
CA ARG A 112 -10.91 -12.80 -7.45
C ARG A 112 -10.46 -13.02 -8.89
N GLU A 113 -9.68 -14.05 -9.09
CA GLU A 113 -9.27 -14.47 -10.41
C GLU A 113 -10.40 -15.17 -11.13
#